data_2de169dfc0d82fee44965d402282db2a
#
_entry.id   2de169dfc0d82fee44965d402282db2a
#
_cell.length_a   1.000
_cell.length_b   1.000
_cell.length_c   1.000
_cell.angle_alpha   90.00
_cell.angle_beta   90.00
_cell.angle_gamma   90.00
#
_symmetry.space_group_name_H-M   'P 1'
#
loop_
_entity.id
_entity.type
_entity.pdbx_description
1 polymer ?
#
loop_
_entity_poly.entity_id
_entity_poly.type
_entity_poly.pdbx_seq_one_letter_code
_entity_poly.pdbx_strand_id
1 'polypeptide(L)'
;MGIGAAVAVAALLGCSRLFEAWESGLKRSDFADLPLPLLIALTLALLVSTPLAFLGLAALAFGEESIEVDAREVVVKTTAFERTRVARIRRDELTCWRETLRPLPPWWTWTVRRLAAEGGGKLYPIAGGAGPAEKRTIGEALAAATGLPLIGVRGKRIR
;
A
#
# COMPACT_ATOMS: atom_id res chain seq x y z
N MET A 1 -2.39 -5.39 -15.98
CA MET A 1 -2.62 -4.71 -14.67
C MET A 1 -3.60 -3.52 -14.72
N GLY A 2 -4.23 -3.21 -15.83
CA GLY A 2 -5.04 -1.98 -16.01
C GLY A 2 -6.51 -2.06 -15.55
N ILE A 3 -7.20 -3.17 -15.81
CA ILE A 3 -8.66 -3.24 -15.62
C ILE A 3 -9.03 -3.31 -14.12
N GLY A 4 -8.31 -4.05 -13.31
CA GLY A 4 -8.59 -4.16 -11.87
C GLY A 4 -8.35 -2.86 -11.10
N ALA A 5 -7.34 -2.07 -11.50
CA ALA A 5 -7.09 -0.77 -10.91
C ALA A 5 -8.17 0.25 -11.29
N ALA A 6 -8.64 0.24 -12.54
CA ALA A 6 -9.70 1.13 -13.00
C ALA A 6 -11.04 0.82 -12.30
N VAL A 7 -11.36 -0.47 -12.09
CA VAL A 7 -12.58 -0.89 -11.38
C VAL A 7 -12.49 -0.51 -9.89
N ALA A 8 -11.35 -0.71 -9.24
CA ALA A 8 -11.14 -0.31 -7.85
C ALA A 8 -11.25 1.22 -7.67
N VAL A 9 -10.73 1.99 -8.63
CA VAL A 9 -10.83 3.46 -8.64
C VAL A 9 -12.27 3.91 -8.84
N ALA A 10 -13.00 3.34 -9.80
CA ALA A 10 -14.40 3.66 -10.02
C ALA A 10 -15.27 3.32 -8.80
N ALA A 11 -14.97 2.21 -8.13
CA ALA A 11 -15.65 1.80 -6.90
C ALA A 11 -15.38 2.74 -5.72
N LEU A 12 -14.12 3.16 -5.54
CA LEU A 12 -13.76 4.13 -4.51
C LEU A 12 -14.39 5.50 -4.76
N LEU A 13 -14.45 5.95 -6.03
CA LEU A 13 -15.13 7.17 -6.41
C LEU A 13 -16.65 7.06 -6.18
N GLY A 14 -17.23 5.91 -6.47
CA GLY A 14 -18.64 5.63 -6.19
C GLY A 14 -18.94 5.67 -4.68
N CYS A 15 -18.08 5.04 -3.86
CA CYS A 15 -18.24 5.06 -2.41
C CYS A 15 -18.04 6.46 -1.81
N SER A 16 -17.08 7.26 -2.31
CA SER A 16 -16.87 8.62 -1.80
C SER A 16 -18.05 9.53 -2.15
N ARG A 17 -18.60 9.42 -3.35
CA ARG A 17 -19.81 10.17 -3.78
C ARG A 17 -21.05 9.74 -3.00
N LEU A 18 -21.20 8.45 -2.69
CA LEU A 18 -22.28 7.96 -1.84
C LEU A 18 -22.13 8.45 -0.40
N PHE A 19 -20.90 8.53 0.11
CA PHE A 19 -20.64 9.03 1.45
C PHE A 19 -20.89 10.54 1.55
N GLU A 20 -20.42 11.34 0.58
CA GLU A 20 -20.72 12.77 0.48
C GLU A 20 -22.23 13.01 0.35
N ALA A 21 -22.91 12.18 -0.43
CA ALA A 21 -24.33 12.23 -0.60
C ALA A 21 -25.07 11.88 0.70
N TRP A 22 -24.59 10.92 1.48
CA TRP A 22 -25.15 10.54 2.77
C TRP A 22 -24.90 11.64 3.83
N GLU A 23 -23.70 12.22 3.88
CA GLU A 23 -23.40 13.36 4.74
C GLU A 23 -24.24 14.60 4.43
N SER A 24 -24.53 14.83 3.16
CA SER A 24 -25.39 15.95 2.71
C SER A 24 -26.89 15.75 2.98
N GLY A 25 -27.26 14.63 3.61
CA GLY A 25 -28.65 14.38 4.03
C GLY A 25 -29.58 14.02 2.86
N LEU A 26 -29.07 13.27 1.88
CA LEU A 26 -29.89 12.72 0.79
C LEU A 26 -31.13 12.01 1.36
N LYS A 27 -32.27 12.59 1.08
CA LYS A 27 -33.54 11.98 1.43
C LYS A 27 -33.72 10.73 0.56
N ARG A 28 -34.35 9.71 1.12
CA ARG A 28 -34.67 8.45 0.42
C ARG A 28 -35.37 8.65 -0.93
N SER A 29 -35.99 9.82 -1.13
CA SER A 29 -36.64 10.28 -2.38
C SER A 29 -35.63 10.44 -3.53
N ASP A 30 -34.37 10.84 -3.25
CA ASP A 30 -33.43 11.17 -4.32
C ASP A 30 -32.90 9.92 -5.05
N PHE A 31 -32.97 8.76 -4.41
CA PHE A 31 -32.66 7.47 -5.04
C PHE A 31 -33.83 6.93 -5.90
N ALA A 32 -35.06 7.34 -5.60
CA ALA A 32 -36.21 6.89 -6.35
C ALA A 32 -36.28 7.51 -7.76
N ASP A 33 -35.66 8.68 -7.95
CA ASP A 33 -35.62 9.41 -9.22
C ASP A 33 -34.41 9.04 -10.09
N LEU A 34 -33.49 8.15 -9.59
CA LEU A 34 -32.41 7.68 -10.42
C LEU A 34 -32.88 6.71 -11.50
N PRO A 35 -32.46 6.91 -12.77
CA PRO A 35 -32.84 6.00 -13.84
C PRO A 35 -32.37 4.58 -13.53
N LEU A 36 -33.23 3.62 -13.75
CA LEU A 36 -33.03 2.20 -13.45
C LEU A 36 -31.66 1.66 -13.92
N PRO A 37 -31.13 2.02 -15.12
CA PRO A 37 -29.80 1.58 -15.54
C PRO A 37 -28.68 2.07 -14.64
N LEU A 38 -28.81 3.27 -14.09
CA LEU A 38 -27.82 3.86 -13.18
C LEU A 38 -27.82 3.15 -11.81
N LEU A 39 -29.01 2.83 -11.29
CA LEU A 39 -29.17 2.04 -10.07
C LEU A 39 -28.55 0.64 -10.22
N ILE A 40 -28.78 -0.02 -11.36
CA ILE A 40 -28.18 -1.34 -11.64
C ILE A 40 -26.66 -1.23 -11.72
N ALA A 41 -26.13 -0.24 -12.44
CA ALA A 41 -24.69 -0.01 -12.57
C ALA A 41 -24.03 0.27 -11.21
N LEU A 42 -24.66 1.09 -10.36
CA LEU A 42 -24.18 1.40 -9.02
C LEU A 42 -24.17 0.16 -8.12
N THR A 43 -25.25 -0.62 -8.16
CA THR A 43 -25.35 -1.86 -7.38
C THR A 43 -24.31 -2.89 -7.81
N LEU A 44 -24.09 -3.07 -9.11
CA LEU A 44 -23.05 -3.94 -9.64
C LEU A 44 -21.65 -3.45 -9.26
N ALA A 45 -21.40 -2.15 -9.34
CA ALA A 45 -20.12 -1.56 -8.92
C ALA A 45 -19.84 -1.83 -7.42
N LEU A 46 -20.83 -1.64 -6.56
CA LEU A 46 -20.71 -1.95 -5.12
C LEU A 46 -20.51 -3.44 -4.86
N LEU A 47 -21.25 -4.29 -5.56
CA LEU A 47 -21.16 -5.75 -5.40
C LEU A 47 -19.78 -6.28 -5.77
N VAL A 48 -19.11 -5.68 -6.74
CA VAL A 48 -17.75 -6.08 -7.16
C VAL A 48 -16.67 -5.42 -6.31
N SER A 49 -16.86 -4.14 -5.95
CA SER A 49 -15.83 -3.39 -5.22
C SER A 49 -15.69 -3.79 -3.77
N THR A 50 -16.80 -4.12 -3.11
CA THR A 50 -16.79 -4.50 -1.69
C THR A 50 -15.91 -5.74 -1.41
N PRO A 51 -16.08 -6.87 -2.13
CA PRO A 51 -15.20 -8.04 -1.93
C PRO A 51 -13.76 -7.77 -2.34
N LEU A 52 -13.50 -6.96 -3.36
CA LEU A 52 -12.13 -6.59 -3.75
C LEU A 52 -11.44 -5.70 -2.70
N ALA A 53 -12.18 -4.76 -2.11
CA ALA A 53 -11.66 -3.95 -1.00
C ALA A 53 -11.40 -4.82 0.23
N PHE A 54 -12.30 -5.75 0.54
CA PHE A 54 -12.12 -6.68 1.65
C PHE A 54 -10.92 -7.62 1.44
N LEU A 55 -10.74 -8.18 0.24
CA LEU A 55 -9.57 -8.97 -0.11
C LEU A 55 -8.28 -8.16 -0.03
N GLY A 56 -8.31 -6.89 -0.44
CA GLY A 56 -7.17 -5.98 -0.31
C GLY A 56 -6.80 -5.71 1.15
N LEU A 57 -7.79 -5.44 2.00
CA LEU A 57 -7.61 -5.25 3.44
C LEU A 57 -7.13 -6.54 4.13
N ALA A 58 -7.72 -7.68 3.77
CA ALA A 58 -7.29 -8.97 4.29
C ALA A 58 -5.84 -9.30 3.88
N ALA A 59 -5.43 -9.00 2.63
CA ALA A 59 -4.05 -9.17 2.20
C ALA A 59 -3.06 -8.30 3.00
N LEU A 60 -3.49 -7.09 3.40
CA LEU A 60 -2.69 -6.21 4.25
C LEU A 60 -2.65 -6.68 5.71
N ALA A 61 -3.75 -7.22 6.21
CA ALA A 61 -3.88 -7.67 7.61
C ALA A 61 -3.21 -9.03 7.86
N PHE A 62 -3.27 -9.93 6.89
CA PHE A 62 -2.77 -11.31 7.02
C PHE A 62 -1.52 -11.58 6.17
N GLY A 63 -0.97 -10.54 5.53
CA GLY A 63 0.30 -10.64 4.84
C GLY A 63 1.45 -10.75 5.84
N GLU A 64 2.25 -11.80 5.72
CA GLU A 64 3.48 -11.98 6.48
C GLU A 64 4.67 -11.57 5.61
N GLU A 65 5.55 -10.75 6.18
CA GLU A 65 6.78 -10.33 5.52
C GLU A 65 7.97 -10.71 6.39
N SER A 66 8.86 -11.52 5.85
CA SER A 66 10.13 -11.85 6.49
C SER A 66 11.29 -11.26 5.70
N ILE A 67 12.24 -10.68 6.43
CA ILE A 67 13.45 -10.09 5.84
C ILE A 67 14.64 -10.83 6.41
N GLU A 68 15.34 -11.55 5.55
CA GLU A 68 16.56 -12.28 5.88
C GLU A 68 17.75 -11.49 5.34
N VAL A 69 18.70 -11.20 6.22
CA VAL A 69 19.93 -10.49 5.84
C VAL A 69 21.08 -11.48 5.93
N ASP A 70 21.67 -11.80 4.80
CA ASP A 70 22.87 -12.65 4.70
C ASP A 70 24.10 -11.82 4.29
N ALA A 71 25.27 -12.41 4.35
CA ALA A 71 26.53 -11.78 3.97
C ALA A 71 26.56 -11.30 2.50
N ARG A 72 25.83 -11.99 1.62
CA ARG A 72 25.83 -11.74 0.18
C ARG A 72 24.57 -11.08 -0.35
N GLU A 73 23.43 -11.31 0.28
CA GLU A 73 22.13 -10.84 -0.22
C GLU A 73 21.16 -10.50 0.91
N VAL A 74 20.20 -9.65 0.60
CA VAL A 74 19.02 -9.41 1.43
C VAL A 74 17.83 -10.04 0.72
N VAL A 75 17.16 -10.95 1.39
CA VAL A 75 16.01 -11.68 0.87
C VAL A 75 14.75 -11.18 1.57
N VAL A 76 13.85 -10.60 0.82
CA VAL A 76 12.54 -10.16 1.31
C VAL A 76 11.50 -11.15 0.79
N LYS A 77 10.87 -11.87 1.71
CA LYS A 77 9.78 -12.80 1.41
C LYS A 77 8.48 -12.17 1.88
N THR A 78 7.55 -11.99 0.98
CA THR A 78 6.21 -11.50 1.29
C THR A 78 5.22 -12.60 0.96
N THR A 79 4.55 -13.13 1.96
CA THR A 79 3.52 -14.16 1.81
C THR A 79 2.15 -13.53 2.04
N ALA A 80 1.25 -13.67 1.08
CA ALA A 80 -0.14 -13.29 1.21
C ALA A 80 -1.02 -14.30 0.46
N PHE A 81 -2.03 -14.83 1.13
CA PHE A 81 -2.96 -15.83 0.56
C PHE A 81 -2.23 -16.98 -0.15
N GLU A 82 -1.34 -17.67 0.55
CA GLU A 82 -0.56 -18.82 0.05
C GLU A 82 0.42 -18.49 -1.10
N ARG A 83 0.47 -17.24 -1.53
CA ARG A 83 1.42 -16.79 -2.54
C ARG A 83 2.60 -16.12 -1.88
N THR A 84 3.77 -16.69 -2.10
CA THR A 84 5.04 -16.10 -1.63
C THR A 84 5.73 -15.40 -2.80
N ARG A 85 6.05 -14.13 -2.59
CA ARG A 85 6.93 -13.36 -3.47
C ARG A 85 8.28 -13.25 -2.78
N VAL A 86 9.34 -13.54 -3.51
CA VAL A 86 10.70 -13.43 -3.02
C VAL A 86 11.42 -12.37 -3.84
N ALA A 87 11.88 -11.32 -3.19
CA ALA A 87 12.79 -10.34 -3.77
C ALA A 87 14.17 -10.56 -3.20
N ARG A 88 15.17 -10.73 -4.06
CA ARG A 88 16.58 -10.86 -3.68
C ARG A 88 17.34 -9.63 -4.12
N ILE A 89 18.03 -9.00 -3.20
CA ILE A 89 18.83 -7.80 -3.43
C ILE A 89 20.26 -8.13 -3.06
N ARG A 90 21.17 -8.03 -3.99
CA ARG A 90 22.59 -8.26 -3.73
C ARG A 90 23.12 -7.16 -2.79
N ARG A 91 23.91 -7.57 -1.82
CA ARG A 91 24.40 -6.65 -0.80
C ARG A 91 25.39 -5.62 -1.36
N ASP A 92 26.14 -5.98 -2.39
CA ASP A 92 27.05 -5.08 -3.12
C ASP A 92 26.31 -3.99 -3.92
N GLU A 93 25.07 -4.24 -4.30
CA GLU A 93 24.20 -3.27 -4.98
C GLU A 93 23.45 -2.36 -4.02
N LEU A 94 23.29 -2.78 -2.75
CA LEU A 94 22.53 -2.06 -1.74
C LEU A 94 23.32 -0.85 -1.24
N THR A 95 22.75 0.34 -1.36
CA THR A 95 23.40 1.62 -1.02
C THR A 95 22.91 2.18 0.31
N CYS A 96 21.62 2.09 0.58
CA CYS A 96 21.04 2.58 1.82
C CYS A 96 19.63 2.02 2.05
N TRP A 97 19.17 2.16 3.29
CA TRP A 97 17.76 2.03 3.66
C TRP A 97 17.11 3.40 3.63
N ARG A 98 15.97 3.52 3.01
CA ARG A 98 15.33 4.83 2.82
C ARG A 98 13.87 4.82 3.26
N GLU A 99 13.51 5.79 4.10
CA GLU A 99 12.11 6.12 4.32
C GLU A 99 11.62 7.04 3.20
N THR A 100 10.53 6.66 2.55
CA THR A 100 9.89 7.45 1.49
C THR A 100 8.45 7.77 1.87
N LEU A 101 7.96 8.93 1.42
CA LEU A 101 6.54 9.25 1.47
C LEU A 101 5.96 8.97 0.09
N ARG A 102 4.96 8.13 0.04
CA ARG A 102 4.17 7.95 -1.16
C ARG A 102 2.83 8.63 -0.98
N PRO A 103 2.47 9.60 -1.84
CA PRO A 103 1.12 10.12 -1.86
C PRO A 103 0.19 8.96 -2.24
N LEU A 104 -0.90 8.85 -1.54
CA LEU A 104 -2.02 8.04 -1.98
C LEU A 104 -2.65 8.71 -3.21
N PRO A 105 -3.55 8.05 -3.96
CA PRO A 105 -4.16 8.61 -5.16
C PRO A 105 -4.57 10.07 -4.99
N PRO A 106 -4.60 10.87 -6.08
CA PRO A 106 -4.63 12.34 -6.04
C PRO A 106 -5.81 12.99 -5.28
N TRP A 107 -6.84 12.20 -4.98
CA TRP A 107 -7.98 12.62 -4.15
C TRP A 107 -7.81 12.39 -2.65
N TRP A 108 -6.66 11.80 -2.20
CA TRP A 108 -6.37 11.62 -0.80
C TRP A 108 -5.19 12.53 -0.40
N THR A 109 -5.41 13.38 0.56
CA THR A 109 -4.37 14.28 1.11
C THR A 109 -3.33 13.53 1.97
N TRP A 110 -3.51 12.22 2.12
CA TRP A 110 -2.69 11.42 3.01
C TRP A 110 -1.46 10.87 2.29
N THR A 111 -0.36 10.89 3.00
CA THR A 111 0.90 10.27 2.57
C THR A 111 1.18 9.07 3.44
N VAL A 112 1.57 7.96 2.82
CA VAL A 112 1.99 6.76 3.56
C VAL A 112 3.51 6.72 3.61
N ARG A 113 4.03 6.59 4.83
CA ARG A 113 5.46 6.36 5.04
C ARG A 113 5.79 4.92 4.65
N ARG A 114 6.79 4.75 3.80
CA ARG A 114 7.30 3.44 3.36
C ARG A 114 8.77 3.34 3.69
N LEU A 115 9.18 2.14 4.09
CA LEU A 115 10.58 1.76 4.16
C LEU A 115 10.94 1.04 2.86
N ALA A 116 12.09 1.34 2.30
CA ALA A 116 12.60 0.74 1.08
C ALA A 116 14.10 0.50 1.18
N ALA A 117 14.55 -0.58 0.55
CA ALA A 117 15.95 -0.79 0.22
C ALA A 117 16.27 -0.05 -1.08
N GLU A 118 17.33 0.72 -1.12
CA GLU A 118 17.83 1.38 -2.34
C GLU A 118 19.06 0.64 -2.83
N GLY A 119 18.99 0.12 -4.06
CA GLY A 119 20.08 -0.63 -4.65
C GLY A 119 19.97 -0.70 -6.16
N GLY A 120 21.10 -0.61 -6.87
CA GLY A 120 21.14 -0.66 -8.34
C GLY A 120 20.26 0.41 -9.01
N GLY A 121 20.05 1.58 -8.37
CA GLY A 121 19.17 2.64 -8.87
C GLY A 121 17.66 2.32 -8.72
N LYS A 122 17.29 1.26 -8.02
CA LYS A 122 15.90 0.86 -7.78
C LYS A 122 15.55 0.95 -6.30
N LEU A 123 14.28 1.18 -6.02
CA LEU A 123 13.72 1.14 -4.68
C LEU A 123 12.86 -0.12 -4.52
N TYR A 124 13.23 -0.95 -3.56
CA TYR A 124 12.52 -2.16 -3.19
C TYR A 124 11.73 -1.90 -1.91
N PRO A 125 10.41 -1.75 -1.99
CA PRO A 125 9.60 -1.50 -0.81
C PRO A 125 9.61 -2.71 0.11
N ILE A 126 9.76 -2.46 1.42
CA ILE A 126 9.78 -3.47 2.47
C ILE A 126 8.89 -3.02 3.64
N ALA A 127 8.56 -3.94 4.52
CA ALA A 127 7.71 -3.71 5.70
C ALA A 127 6.35 -3.07 5.32
N GLY A 128 5.71 -3.62 4.26
CA GLY A 128 4.48 -3.05 3.70
C GLY A 128 3.33 -2.94 4.70
N GLY A 129 3.15 -3.97 5.53
CA GLY A 129 2.10 -4.07 6.55
C GLY A 129 2.40 -3.39 7.88
N ALA A 130 3.66 -3.02 8.13
CA ALA A 130 4.09 -2.47 9.41
C ALA A 130 3.58 -1.03 9.63
N GLY A 131 3.34 -0.66 10.89
CA GLY A 131 2.99 0.70 11.29
C GLY A 131 4.18 1.67 11.16
N PRO A 132 3.96 3.01 11.22
CA PRO A 132 5.03 3.99 11.04
C PRO A 132 6.17 3.87 12.06
N ALA A 133 5.86 3.59 13.33
CA ALA A 133 6.85 3.39 14.39
C ALA A 133 7.63 2.10 14.17
N GLU A 134 6.94 1.02 13.85
CA GLU A 134 7.52 -0.28 13.57
C GLU A 134 8.45 -0.26 12.36
N LYS A 135 8.07 0.43 11.27
CA LYS A 135 8.94 0.64 10.10
C LYS A 135 10.26 1.30 10.47
N ARG A 136 10.22 2.23 11.40
CA ARG A 136 11.43 2.89 11.88
C ARG A 136 12.32 1.91 12.63
N THR A 137 11.75 1.14 13.56
CA THR A 137 12.49 0.11 14.31
C THR A 137 13.10 -0.94 13.38
N ILE A 138 12.33 -1.41 12.38
CA ILE A 138 12.83 -2.33 11.35
C ILE A 138 13.97 -1.69 10.56
N GLY A 139 13.83 -0.44 10.15
CA GLY A 139 14.87 0.29 9.41
C GLY A 139 16.15 0.48 10.19
N GLU A 140 16.06 0.78 11.48
CA GLU A 140 17.22 0.90 12.41
C GLU A 140 17.90 -0.46 12.60
N ALA A 141 17.13 -1.54 12.77
CA ALA A 141 17.67 -2.90 12.89
C ALA A 141 18.39 -3.34 11.61
N LEU A 142 17.79 -3.08 10.44
CA LEU A 142 18.41 -3.39 9.14
C LEU A 142 19.67 -2.57 8.89
N ALA A 143 19.67 -1.29 9.27
CA ALA A 143 20.85 -0.43 9.17
C ALA A 143 21.99 -0.97 10.06
N ALA A 144 21.68 -1.39 11.28
CA ALA A 144 22.65 -1.99 12.20
C ALA A 144 23.20 -3.33 11.65
N ALA A 145 22.33 -4.20 11.14
CA ALA A 145 22.72 -5.50 10.61
C ALA A 145 23.57 -5.42 9.33
N THR A 146 23.32 -4.39 8.49
CA THR A 146 24.01 -4.24 7.21
C THR A 146 25.19 -3.26 7.26
N GLY A 147 25.27 -2.41 8.26
CA GLY A 147 26.22 -1.29 8.33
C GLY A 147 25.88 -0.14 7.37
N LEU A 148 24.73 -0.21 6.71
CA LEU A 148 24.32 0.81 5.74
C LEU A 148 23.48 1.91 6.40
N PRO A 149 23.53 3.15 5.89
CA PRO A 149 22.81 4.26 6.50
C PRO A 149 21.29 4.12 6.31
N LEU A 150 20.53 4.51 7.34
CA LEU A 150 19.10 4.76 7.22
C LEU A 150 18.88 6.25 6.91
N ILE A 151 18.24 6.53 5.79
CA ILE A 151 17.94 7.88 5.31
C ILE A 151 16.46 8.17 5.53
N GLY A 152 16.15 9.19 6.31
CA GLY A 152 14.78 9.61 6.57
C GLY A 152 14.14 10.34 5.37
N VAL A 153 12.84 10.59 5.49
CA VAL A 153 12.00 11.22 4.45
C VAL A 153 12.57 12.54 3.90
N ARG A 154 13.29 13.30 4.71
CA ARG A 154 13.91 14.58 4.31
C ARG A 154 15.34 14.43 3.77
N GLY A 155 15.77 13.23 3.44
CA GLY A 155 17.15 12.96 2.98
C GLY A 155 18.20 13.10 4.10
N LYS A 156 17.80 13.28 5.36
CA LYS A 156 18.71 13.31 6.50
C LYS A 156 19.01 11.90 6.99
N ARG A 157 20.28 11.62 7.26
CA ARG A 157 20.69 10.37 7.91
C ARG A 157 20.10 10.31 9.32
N ILE A 158 19.42 9.23 9.63
CA ILE A 158 18.91 8.93 10.96
C ILE A 158 20.08 8.29 11.72
N ARG A 159 20.45 8.87 12.84
CA ARG A 159 21.51 8.38 13.75
C ARG A 159 20.86 7.54 14.84
#